data_4cbd1bd737905b74cb05eb4f5b261ce6
#
_entry.id   4cbd1bd737905b74cb05eb4f5b261ce6
#
_cell.length_a   1.000
_cell.length_b   1.000
_cell.length_c   1.000
_cell.angle_alpha   90.00
_cell.angle_beta   90.00
_cell.angle_gamma   90.00
#
_symmetry.space_group_name_H-M   'P 1'
#
loop_
_entity.id
_entity.type
_entity.pdbx_description
1 polymer ?
#
loop_
_entity_poly.entity_id
_entity_poly.type
_entity_poly.pdbx_seq_one_letter_code
_entity_poly.pdbx_strand_id
1 'polypeptide(L)'
;MGQKGVAETYQRSSRYAGGGGGGTFVIQSPYNNTASVLVIAGGGGGGGTDEDGSTADAITQTHTSNTGLEGYGGNDAREGNAGAGFLGDGVLGAHSGHVKAYGFVNGAVGGQGATGGGVGYGGFGGGGPEGHADGGGGGGYSGGDGITSDGDASYGGGSKNSGSNQTNTAGARSGHGQVIIT
;
A
#
# COMPACT_ATOMS: atom_id res chain seq x y z
N MET A 1 6.59 3.27 -6.32
CA MET A 1 5.69 3.54 -7.46
C MET A 1 4.84 2.32 -7.70
N GLY A 2 3.51 2.45 -7.61
CA GLY A 2 2.64 1.44 -8.18
C GLY A 2 2.88 1.39 -9.69
N GLN A 3 3.01 0.22 -10.28
CA GLN A 3 3.01 0.12 -11.72
C GLN A 3 1.60 0.39 -12.23
N LYS A 4 1.50 1.06 -13.39
CA LYS A 4 0.24 1.22 -14.09
C LYS A 4 -0.35 -0.17 -14.34
N GLY A 5 -1.57 -0.41 -13.90
CA GLY A 5 -2.25 -1.67 -14.18
C GLY A 5 -2.26 -1.96 -15.68
N VAL A 6 -2.16 -3.22 -16.04
CA VAL A 6 -2.33 -3.68 -17.42
C VAL A 6 -3.80 -4.03 -17.61
N ALA A 7 -4.35 -3.73 -18.77
CA ALA A 7 -5.74 -4.05 -19.06
C ALA A 7 -6.06 -5.53 -18.85
N GLU A 8 -7.05 -5.80 -18.04
CA GLU A 8 -7.62 -7.14 -17.98
C GLU A 8 -8.43 -7.42 -19.23
N THR A 9 -8.02 -8.39 -20.00
CA THR A 9 -8.81 -8.94 -21.12
C THR A 9 -9.77 -10.03 -20.63
N TYR A 10 -10.63 -9.70 -19.69
CA TYR A 10 -11.79 -10.52 -19.40
C TYR A 10 -13.00 -9.97 -20.12
N GLN A 11 -13.67 -10.71 -20.90
CA GLN A 11 -14.74 -10.51 -21.89
C GLN A 11 -15.81 -9.41 -21.63
N ARG A 12 -15.56 -8.43 -20.79
CA ARG A 12 -16.45 -7.27 -20.53
C ARG A 12 -15.67 -6.01 -20.23
N SER A 13 -15.15 -5.35 -21.24
CA SER A 13 -14.43 -4.08 -21.15
C SER A 13 -13.01 -4.19 -20.55
N SER A 14 -12.09 -3.48 -21.15
CA SER A 14 -10.72 -3.30 -20.66
C SER A 14 -10.79 -2.56 -19.33
N ARG A 15 -10.65 -3.27 -18.22
CA ARG A 15 -10.59 -2.69 -16.88
C ARG A 15 -9.13 -2.53 -16.49
N TYR A 16 -8.80 -1.39 -15.91
CA TYR A 16 -7.45 -1.08 -15.44
C TYR A 16 -7.53 -0.72 -13.97
N ALA A 17 -6.93 -1.52 -13.12
CA ALA A 17 -6.73 -1.17 -11.72
C ALA A 17 -5.24 -0.95 -11.43
N GLY A 18 -4.95 -0.20 -10.41
CA GLY A 18 -3.58 0.13 -10.00
C GLY A 18 -3.15 -0.62 -8.75
N GLY A 19 -1.91 -1.08 -8.71
CA GLY A 19 -1.31 -1.49 -7.44
C GLY A 19 -1.06 -0.30 -6.53
N GLY A 20 -1.06 -0.50 -5.23
CA GLY A 20 -0.78 0.51 -4.22
C GLY A 20 0.66 1.02 -4.29
N GLY A 21 0.88 2.27 -3.92
CA GLY A 21 2.21 2.85 -3.74
C GLY A 21 2.93 2.24 -2.54
N GLY A 22 4.25 2.13 -2.59
CA GLY A 22 5.06 1.69 -1.45
C GLY A 22 5.39 2.81 -0.47
N GLY A 23 5.65 2.47 0.78
CA GLY A 23 6.13 3.40 1.79
C GLY A 23 7.57 3.85 1.52
N THR A 24 7.95 4.97 2.11
CA THR A 24 9.34 5.48 2.14
C THR A 24 9.83 5.48 3.59
N PHE A 25 11.01 4.90 3.84
CA PHE A 25 11.46 4.56 5.17
C PHE A 25 12.78 5.24 5.52
N VAL A 26 12.83 5.83 6.72
CA VAL A 26 14.08 6.28 7.40
C VAL A 26 14.14 5.57 8.73
N ILE A 27 15.03 4.60 8.84
CA ILE A 27 15.12 3.67 9.98
C ILE A 27 16.57 3.64 10.50
N GLN A 28 16.73 3.68 11.81
CA GLN A 28 18.03 3.45 12.44
C GLN A 28 18.19 1.99 12.89
N SER A 29 19.43 1.57 13.15
CA SER A 29 19.71 0.25 13.72
C SER A 29 19.01 0.08 15.11
N PRO A 30 18.47 -1.09 15.40
CA PRO A 30 18.48 -2.38 14.67
C PRO A 30 17.27 -2.57 13.75
N TYR A 31 16.97 -1.94 12.80
CA TYR A 31 15.99 -1.94 11.69
C TYR A 31 14.72 -2.82 11.82
N ASN A 32 14.50 -3.53 12.91
CA ASN A 32 13.47 -4.57 13.04
C ASN A 32 12.42 -4.32 14.14
N ASN A 33 12.43 -3.15 14.75
CA ASN A 33 11.45 -2.78 15.77
C ASN A 33 10.94 -1.35 15.57
N THR A 34 9.80 -1.05 16.13
CA THR A 34 9.12 0.24 15.93
C THR A 34 9.85 1.41 16.59
N ALA A 35 10.70 1.16 17.59
CA ALA A 35 11.53 2.20 18.21
C ALA A 35 12.68 2.67 17.30
N SER A 36 13.05 1.86 16.32
CA SER A 36 14.05 2.21 15.30
C SER A 36 13.52 3.14 14.21
N VAL A 37 12.22 3.31 14.11
CA VAL A 37 11.60 4.14 13.06
C VAL A 37 11.82 5.62 13.39
N LEU A 38 12.49 6.33 12.51
CA LEU A 38 12.60 7.78 12.55
C LEU A 38 11.45 8.44 11.80
N VAL A 39 11.29 8.09 10.53
CA VAL A 39 10.19 8.56 9.69
C VAL A 39 9.79 7.47 8.70
N ILE A 40 8.52 7.25 8.56
CA ILE A 40 7.93 6.48 7.45
C ILE A 40 6.84 7.33 6.83
N ALA A 41 6.92 7.55 5.53
CA ALA A 41 5.82 8.13 4.76
C ALA A 41 5.07 7.00 4.05
N GLY A 42 3.76 6.93 4.26
CA GLY A 42 2.91 5.95 3.59
C GLY A 42 2.77 6.22 2.10
N GLY A 43 2.54 5.18 1.33
CA GLY A 43 2.20 5.23 -0.09
C GLY A 43 0.68 5.37 -0.29
N GLY A 44 0.26 5.96 -1.40
CA GLY A 44 -1.14 6.04 -1.77
C GLY A 44 -1.74 4.68 -2.12
N GLY A 45 -3.04 4.52 -1.96
CA GLY A 45 -3.79 3.38 -2.48
C GLY A 45 -3.86 3.40 -4.01
N GLY A 46 -4.01 2.26 -4.61
CA GLY A 46 -4.26 2.11 -6.04
C GLY A 46 -5.69 2.48 -6.41
N GLY A 47 -5.89 3.04 -7.59
CA GLY A 47 -7.21 3.26 -8.17
C GLY A 47 -7.85 1.95 -8.61
N GLY A 48 -9.15 1.84 -8.41
CA GLY A 48 -9.97 0.81 -9.04
C GLY A 48 -10.38 1.20 -10.45
N THR A 49 -11.27 0.44 -11.06
CA THR A 49 -11.77 0.75 -12.40
C THR A 49 -12.73 1.93 -12.42
N ASP A 50 -13.37 2.19 -11.32
CA ASP A 50 -14.44 3.19 -11.19
C ASP A 50 -14.01 4.40 -10.34
N GLU A 51 -12.92 4.28 -9.58
CA GLU A 51 -12.42 5.31 -8.66
C GLU A 51 -10.90 5.45 -8.64
N ASP A 52 -10.42 6.67 -8.42
CA ASP A 52 -9.01 6.97 -8.16
C ASP A 52 -8.61 6.57 -6.74
N GLY A 53 -7.39 6.05 -6.58
CA GLY A 53 -6.85 5.63 -5.29
C GLY A 53 -6.74 6.77 -4.26
N SER A 54 -6.94 6.43 -3.00
CA SER A 54 -6.86 7.39 -1.91
C SER A 54 -5.41 7.80 -1.61
N THR A 55 -5.24 9.00 -1.09
CA THR A 55 -3.94 9.50 -0.62
C THR A 55 -3.47 8.74 0.62
N ALA A 56 -2.15 8.69 0.84
CA ALA A 56 -1.59 8.18 2.07
C ALA A 56 -1.98 9.06 3.27
N ASP A 57 -2.21 8.45 4.42
CA ASP A 57 -2.38 9.16 5.68
C ASP A 57 -1.07 9.81 6.14
N ALA A 58 -1.15 11.08 6.55
CA ALA A 58 0.04 11.82 7.00
C ALA A 58 0.53 11.42 8.40
N ILE A 59 -0.34 10.96 9.27
CA ILE A 59 -0.04 10.79 10.71
C ILE A 59 -0.68 9.53 11.32
N THR A 60 -0.99 8.52 10.59
CA THR A 60 -1.64 7.37 11.19
C THR A 60 -0.62 6.47 11.88
N GLN A 61 -0.40 6.70 13.14
CA GLN A 61 0.34 5.78 14.00
C GLN A 61 -0.56 4.68 14.58
N THR A 62 -1.85 4.98 14.68
CA THR A 62 -2.85 4.06 15.23
C THR A 62 -3.73 3.52 14.11
N HIS A 63 -4.24 2.33 14.34
CA HIS A 63 -5.25 1.74 13.47
C HIS A 63 -6.42 2.69 13.26
N THR A 64 -6.74 2.93 12.00
CA THR A 64 -8.02 3.51 11.58
C THR A 64 -8.87 2.38 10.99
N SER A 65 -10.12 2.66 10.65
CA SER A 65 -10.97 1.68 10.00
C SER A 65 -10.46 1.21 8.63
N ASN A 66 -9.46 1.88 8.08
CA ASN A 66 -8.97 1.70 6.71
C ASN A 66 -7.48 1.34 6.63
N THR A 67 -6.87 1.03 7.76
CA THR A 67 -5.46 0.59 7.81
C THR A 67 -5.30 -0.57 8.77
N GLY A 68 -4.24 -1.34 8.61
CA GLY A 68 -3.83 -2.36 9.57
C GLY A 68 -3.52 -1.77 10.95
N LEU A 69 -3.43 -2.64 11.94
CA LEU A 69 -2.95 -2.28 13.27
C LEU A 69 -1.59 -1.59 13.17
N GLU A 70 -1.24 -0.83 14.21
CA GLU A 70 0.01 -0.06 14.28
C GLU A 70 1.25 -0.90 13.93
N GLY A 71 1.87 -0.57 12.83
CA GLY A 71 3.02 -1.28 12.27
C GLY A 71 2.70 -2.52 11.43
N TYR A 72 1.47 -2.96 11.34
CA TYR A 72 1.09 -4.16 10.60
C TYR A 72 0.48 -3.85 9.23
N GLY A 73 0.37 -4.89 8.40
CA GLY A 73 -0.28 -4.80 7.10
C GLY A 73 -1.77 -4.50 7.23
N GLY A 74 -2.35 -3.96 6.19
CA GLY A 74 -3.78 -3.73 6.07
C GLY A 74 -4.56 -5.03 6.20
N ASN A 75 -5.77 -4.88 6.68
CA ASN A 75 -6.74 -5.96 6.75
C ASN A 75 -7.66 -5.87 5.54
N ASP A 76 -8.62 -6.65 5.58
CA ASP A 76 -9.67 -6.96 4.66
C ASP A 76 -9.39 -6.66 3.19
N ALA A 77 -9.54 -7.69 2.50
CA ALA A 77 -9.44 -7.69 1.10
C ALA A 77 -10.37 -8.78 0.61
N ARG A 78 -11.65 -8.46 0.50
CA ARG A 78 -12.53 -9.43 -0.13
C ARG A 78 -12.21 -9.49 -1.61
N GLU A 79 -12.03 -8.34 -2.24
CA GLU A 79 -11.76 -8.17 -3.67
C GLU A 79 -10.39 -7.54 -3.91
N GLY A 80 -10.06 -6.40 -3.31
CA GLY A 80 -8.74 -5.76 -3.38
C GLY A 80 -7.70 -6.40 -2.45
N ASN A 81 -6.44 -6.13 -2.65
CA ASN A 81 -5.34 -6.65 -1.84
C ASN A 81 -4.74 -5.54 -0.98
N ALA A 82 -4.53 -5.83 0.30
CA ALA A 82 -4.01 -4.86 1.25
C ALA A 82 -2.51 -4.58 1.07
N GLY A 83 -2.09 -3.38 1.46
CA GLY A 83 -0.69 -3.03 1.59
C GLY A 83 -0.05 -3.59 2.85
N ALA A 84 1.28 -3.66 2.88
CA ALA A 84 2.04 -4.12 4.03
C ALA A 84 2.49 -2.96 4.92
N GLY A 85 2.68 -3.26 6.20
CA GLY A 85 3.19 -2.33 7.19
C GLY A 85 4.70 -2.49 7.44
N PHE A 86 5.18 -1.84 8.49
CA PHE A 86 6.56 -1.97 8.91
C PHE A 86 6.89 -3.39 9.41
N LEU A 87 6.02 -3.95 10.27
CA LEU A 87 6.21 -5.26 10.91
C LEU A 87 5.53 -6.40 10.15
N GLY A 88 4.40 -6.14 9.52
CA GLY A 88 3.50 -7.17 9.00
C GLY A 88 3.20 -7.05 7.51
N ASP A 89 2.98 -8.20 6.90
CA ASP A 89 2.61 -8.32 5.49
C ASP A 89 1.16 -7.91 5.26
N GLY A 90 0.83 -7.50 4.04
CA GLY A 90 -0.54 -7.24 3.62
C GLY A 90 -1.36 -8.52 3.48
N VAL A 91 -2.66 -8.41 3.69
CA VAL A 91 -3.60 -9.50 3.47
C VAL A 91 -4.00 -9.57 1.99
N LEU A 92 -4.09 -10.78 1.45
CA LEU A 92 -4.62 -11.00 0.10
C LEU A 92 -6.13 -11.14 0.13
N GLY A 93 -6.77 -10.59 -0.89
CA GLY A 93 -8.17 -10.83 -1.20
C GLY A 93 -8.46 -12.27 -1.64
N ALA A 94 -9.70 -12.54 -1.98
CA ALA A 94 -10.18 -13.88 -2.31
C ALA A 94 -9.67 -14.43 -3.66
N HIS A 95 -9.08 -13.58 -4.49
CA HIS A 95 -8.64 -13.99 -5.81
C HIS A 95 -7.33 -14.76 -5.80
N SER A 96 -7.31 -15.89 -6.52
CA SER A 96 -6.15 -16.77 -6.58
C SER A 96 -5.05 -16.22 -7.50
N GLY A 97 -3.81 -16.56 -7.21
CA GLY A 97 -2.67 -16.25 -8.08
C GLY A 97 -1.95 -14.95 -7.76
N HIS A 98 -2.47 -14.13 -6.85
CA HIS A 98 -1.77 -12.95 -6.35
C HIS A 98 -0.67 -13.32 -5.33
N VAL A 99 0.36 -12.50 -5.24
CA VAL A 99 1.38 -12.56 -4.18
C VAL A 99 1.22 -11.33 -3.29
N LYS A 100 1.12 -11.54 -1.99
CA LYS A 100 0.95 -10.47 -1.02
C LYS A 100 2.13 -9.50 -1.01
N ALA A 101 1.88 -8.29 -0.53
CA ALA A 101 2.92 -7.35 -0.16
C ALA A 101 3.62 -7.78 1.13
N TYR A 102 4.94 -7.62 1.19
CA TYR A 102 5.75 -7.95 2.36
C TYR A 102 6.12 -6.70 3.15
N GLY A 103 5.99 -6.80 4.49
CA GLY A 103 6.37 -5.74 5.41
C GLY A 103 7.85 -5.39 5.33
N PHE A 104 8.23 -4.22 5.87
CA PHE A 104 9.62 -3.76 5.82
C PHE A 104 10.58 -4.79 6.42
N VAL A 105 10.26 -5.34 7.59
CA VAL A 105 11.09 -6.37 8.25
C VAL A 105 11.14 -7.69 7.49
N ASN A 106 10.23 -7.90 6.55
CA ASN A 106 10.14 -9.08 5.68
C ASN A 106 10.66 -8.80 4.25
N GLY A 107 11.32 -7.67 4.03
CA GLY A 107 11.99 -7.34 2.78
C GLY A 107 11.36 -6.22 1.98
N ALA A 108 10.24 -5.63 2.42
CA ALA A 108 9.57 -4.50 1.78
C ALA A 108 9.18 -4.72 0.30
N VAL A 109 8.95 -5.96 -0.10
CA VAL A 109 8.61 -6.30 -1.49
C VAL A 109 7.14 -5.94 -1.75
N GLY A 110 6.87 -5.23 -2.83
CA GLY A 110 5.51 -4.98 -3.30
C GLY A 110 4.82 -6.27 -3.75
N GLY A 111 3.52 -6.33 -3.58
CA GLY A 111 2.72 -7.46 -4.01
C GLY A 111 2.68 -7.62 -5.52
N GLN A 112 2.33 -8.80 -6.00
CA GLN A 112 2.25 -9.10 -7.44
C GLN A 112 0.83 -9.52 -7.81
N GLY A 113 0.31 -8.91 -8.85
CA GLY A 113 -0.96 -9.32 -9.44
C GLY A 113 -0.88 -10.70 -10.09
N ALA A 114 -2.04 -11.34 -10.29
CA ALA A 114 -2.11 -12.66 -10.90
C ALA A 114 -1.68 -12.65 -12.37
N THR A 115 -1.02 -13.71 -12.81
CA THR A 115 -0.70 -13.90 -14.23
C THR A 115 -1.95 -14.30 -15.00
N GLY A 116 -2.38 -13.49 -15.96
CA GLY A 116 -3.50 -13.83 -16.87
C GLY A 116 -4.66 -12.82 -16.89
N GLY A 117 -4.66 -11.84 -16.01
CA GLY A 117 -5.51 -10.67 -16.01
C GLY A 117 -4.65 -9.41 -15.90
N GLY A 118 -5.14 -8.28 -15.51
CA GLY A 118 -4.33 -7.10 -15.26
C GLY A 118 -3.19 -7.40 -14.26
N VAL A 119 -2.00 -6.92 -14.54
CA VAL A 119 -0.83 -7.14 -13.66
C VAL A 119 -0.44 -5.83 -12.99
N GLY A 120 -1.32 -5.31 -12.12
CA GLY A 120 -0.98 -4.19 -11.25
C GLY A 120 -0.08 -4.65 -10.10
N TYR A 121 1.22 -4.37 -10.18
CA TYR A 121 2.14 -4.66 -9.09
C TYR A 121 2.10 -3.54 -8.06
N GLY A 122 2.15 -3.91 -6.78
CA GLY A 122 2.39 -2.97 -5.70
C GLY A 122 3.81 -2.39 -5.74
N GLY A 123 3.96 -1.15 -5.27
CA GLY A 123 5.26 -0.49 -5.17
C GLY A 123 6.18 -1.13 -4.13
N PHE A 124 7.52 -1.04 -4.36
CA PHE A 124 8.51 -1.33 -3.32
C PHE A 124 8.21 -0.50 -2.08
N GLY A 125 8.37 -1.09 -0.90
CA GLY A 125 7.90 -0.48 0.35
C GLY A 125 6.53 -1.01 0.79
N GLY A 126 6.12 -2.17 0.27
CA GLY A 126 4.95 -2.90 0.75
C GLY A 126 3.61 -2.50 0.12
N GLY A 127 3.60 -1.87 -1.05
CA GLY A 127 2.33 -1.64 -1.77
C GLY A 127 1.65 -2.96 -2.13
N GLY A 128 0.34 -3.06 -1.94
CA GLY A 128 -0.47 -4.22 -2.31
C GLY A 128 -0.62 -4.34 -3.84
N PRO A 129 -0.79 -5.55 -4.37
CA PRO A 129 -1.11 -5.72 -5.78
C PRO A 129 -2.55 -5.29 -6.06
N GLU A 130 -2.86 -5.03 -7.31
CA GLU A 130 -4.27 -4.87 -7.71
C GLU A 130 -5.10 -6.11 -7.37
N GLY A 131 -6.40 -5.92 -7.19
CA GLY A 131 -7.40 -7.01 -7.19
C GLY A 131 -7.96 -7.24 -8.58
N HIS A 132 -9.07 -7.93 -8.69
CA HIS A 132 -9.74 -8.27 -9.99
C HIS A 132 -10.40 -7.06 -10.71
N ALA A 133 -10.30 -5.91 -10.35
CA ALA A 133 -10.76 -4.63 -10.88
C ALA A 133 -10.51 -3.53 -9.85
N ASP A 134 -9.86 -3.90 -8.76
CA ASP A 134 -9.77 -3.15 -7.53
C ASP A 134 -8.36 -2.69 -7.28
N GLY A 135 -8.21 -1.52 -6.71
CA GLY A 135 -6.91 -1.00 -6.34
C GLY A 135 -6.21 -1.84 -5.28
N GLY A 136 -4.89 -1.85 -5.26
CA GLY A 136 -4.08 -2.40 -4.17
C GLY A 136 -3.86 -1.38 -3.06
N GLY A 137 -3.87 -1.79 -1.79
CA GLY A 137 -3.60 -0.91 -0.64
C GLY A 137 -2.18 -0.36 -0.62
N GLY A 138 -1.99 0.87 -0.12
CA GLY A 138 -0.67 1.49 0.02
C GLY A 138 0.16 0.85 1.13
N GLY A 139 1.48 0.75 0.94
CA GLY A 139 2.42 0.36 1.98
C GLY A 139 2.80 1.53 2.88
N GLY A 140 3.34 1.25 4.09
CA GLY A 140 3.74 2.32 5.00
C GLY A 140 4.17 1.83 6.37
N TYR A 141 3.98 2.66 7.40
CA TYR A 141 4.10 2.21 8.77
C TYR A 141 3.00 1.19 9.08
N SER A 142 1.75 1.52 8.81
CA SER A 142 0.65 0.56 8.71
C SER A 142 0.25 0.44 7.25
N GLY A 143 -0.07 -0.75 6.78
CA GLY A 143 -0.55 -0.96 5.42
C GLY A 143 -1.99 -0.45 5.26
N GLY A 144 -2.31 0.11 4.10
CA GLY A 144 -3.68 0.45 3.73
C GLY A 144 -4.51 -0.80 3.48
N ASP A 145 -5.77 -0.78 3.88
CA ASP A 145 -6.69 -1.89 3.63
C ASP A 145 -7.00 -2.04 2.13
N GLY A 146 -7.25 -3.25 1.74
CA GLY A 146 -7.92 -3.53 0.49
C GLY A 146 -9.39 -3.11 0.56
N ILE A 147 -10.16 -3.41 -0.46
CA ILE A 147 -11.58 -3.07 -0.51
C ILE A 147 -12.46 -4.28 -0.68
N THR A 148 -13.75 -4.08 -0.44
CA THR A 148 -14.76 -5.14 -0.42
C THR A 148 -15.76 -5.07 -1.56
N SER A 149 -15.65 -4.06 -2.43
CA SER A 149 -16.56 -3.80 -3.55
C SER A 149 -15.81 -3.75 -4.87
N ASP A 150 -16.37 -4.36 -5.89
CA ASP A 150 -15.81 -4.45 -7.24
C ASP A 150 -15.65 -3.06 -7.88
N GLY A 151 -14.46 -2.74 -8.36
CA GLY A 151 -14.17 -1.51 -9.09
C GLY A 151 -13.70 -0.32 -8.25
N ASP A 152 -13.65 -0.47 -6.94
CA ASP A 152 -13.30 0.62 -6.03
C ASP A 152 -11.79 0.79 -5.84
N ALA A 153 -11.42 1.97 -5.36
CA ALA A 153 -10.06 2.34 -5.01
C ALA A 153 -9.70 1.92 -3.58
N SER A 154 -8.49 1.42 -3.39
CA SER A 154 -7.98 1.03 -2.08
C SER A 154 -7.39 2.20 -1.27
N TYR A 155 -7.12 1.94 0.00
CA TYR A 155 -6.67 2.93 0.96
C TYR A 155 -5.15 3.11 0.96
N GLY A 156 -4.71 4.34 1.24
CA GLY A 156 -3.30 4.65 1.42
C GLY A 156 -2.74 4.08 2.73
N GLY A 157 -1.44 3.84 2.75
CA GLY A 157 -0.73 3.40 3.94
C GLY A 157 -0.57 4.51 4.98
N GLY A 158 -0.46 4.12 6.25
CA GLY A 158 -0.20 5.03 7.36
C GLY A 158 1.26 5.48 7.44
N SER A 159 1.46 6.68 7.94
CA SER A 159 2.78 7.28 8.17
C SER A 159 3.16 7.24 9.64
N LYS A 160 4.45 7.33 9.94
CA LYS A 160 4.98 7.55 11.29
C LYS A 160 6.09 8.58 11.26
N ASN A 161 6.07 9.50 12.21
CA ASN A 161 7.13 10.47 12.42
C ASN A 161 7.49 10.50 13.91
N SER A 162 8.71 10.11 14.25
CA SER A 162 9.19 10.08 15.64
C SER A 162 9.98 11.34 16.03
N GLY A 163 10.08 12.33 15.13
CA GLY A 163 10.78 13.58 15.40
C GLY A 163 10.01 14.53 16.32
N SER A 164 10.72 15.54 16.83
CA SER A 164 10.14 16.71 17.46
C SER A 164 9.83 17.79 16.40
N ASN A 165 8.91 18.70 16.67
CA ASN A 165 8.52 19.79 15.74
C ASN A 165 8.06 19.27 14.36
N GLN A 166 7.20 18.28 14.37
CA GLN A 166 6.76 17.59 13.17
C GLN A 166 5.89 18.49 12.26
N THR A 167 6.12 18.35 10.97
CA THR A 167 5.16 18.80 9.93
C THR A 167 4.82 17.59 9.08
N ASN A 168 3.56 17.19 9.08
CA ASN A 168 3.07 16.02 8.38
C ASN A 168 1.93 16.44 7.45
N THR A 169 2.03 16.11 6.17
CA THR A 169 1.05 16.51 5.16
C THR A 169 0.65 15.29 4.32
N ALA A 170 -0.65 14.98 4.31
CA ALA A 170 -1.19 13.94 3.46
C ALA A 170 -1.12 14.36 1.99
N GLY A 171 -0.88 13.42 1.08
CA GLY A 171 -0.84 13.67 -0.35
C GLY A 171 0.23 14.68 -0.79
N ALA A 172 1.27 14.87 0.02
CA ALA A 172 2.31 15.89 -0.22
C ALA A 172 3.09 15.70 -1.52
N ARG A 173 3.10 14.50 -2.08
CA ARG A 173 3.89 14.18 -3.26
C ARG A 173 3.25 13.13 -4.14
N SER A 174 3.31 13.34 -5.44
CA SER A 174 3.04 12.33 -6.46
C SER A 174 4.36 11.74 -6.99
N GLY A 175 4.35 10.47 -7.39
CA GLY A 175 5.52 9.77 -7.93
C GLY A 175 6.35 9.05 -6.86
N HIS A 176 7.66 8.94 -7.06
CA HIS A 176 8.54 8.22 -6.13
C HIS A 176 8.68 8.92 -4.77
N GLY A 177 8.78 8.12 -3.70
CA GLY A 177 9.16 8.62 -2.40
C GLY A 177 10.51 9.34 -2.44
N GLN A 178 10.69 10.34 -1.59
CA GLN A 178 11.92 11.13 -1.50
C GLN A 178 12.26 11.37 -0.03
N VAL A 179 13.55 11.29 0.29
CA VAL A 179 14.13 11.70 1.56
C VAL A 179 15.10 12.84 1.28
N ILE A 180 14.95 13.93 2.00
CA ILE A 180 15.91 15.07 1.99
C ILE A 180 16.44 15.20 3.42
N ILE A 181 17.75 15.12 3.57
CA ILE A 181 18.45 15.33 4.84
C ILE A 181 19.23 16.63 4.71
N THR A 182 18.97 17.57 5.62
CA THR A 182 19.60 18.91 5.65
C THR A 182 20.36 19.12 6.96
#